data_7d658ba7d1cfb10ea41cd85eafe0f913
#
_entry.id   7d658ba7d1cfb10ea41cd85eafe0f913
#
_cell.length_a   1.000
_cell.length_b   1.000
_cell.length_c   1.000
_cell.angle_alpha   90.00
_cell.angle_beta   90.00
_cell.angle_gamma   90.00
#
_symmetry.space_group_name_H-M   'P 1'
#
loop_
_entity.id
_entity.type
_entity.pdbx_description
1 polymer ?
#
loop_
_entity_poly.entity_id
_entity_poly.type
_entity_poly.pdbx_seq_one_letter_code
_entity_poly.pdbx_strand_id
1 'polypeptide(L)'
;MFRGVPGVCTAPKRAGSAGMKSPLLYILEVLFCSGLLLAFYRLLLVRKVSFRACRRYLVAAVFLSAVIPALDIPLYPARTVVYPLPLIAAPPAENFVQTTGELPAAGPVVPAGWRRILRPVAVGGYLTAVFLSLGFLAVRMVGIRRLRRRSRLTDCGAYTLAEHPQIATPFSFLRTVFLGGGYEGRRRMIVLCHEAGHVRHRHSAERIAVELVRSLFWFNPFVWIAGRWLQEVHEWEADRGVLDAGYDLTEYRTVIFFTNSSAIIRI
;
A
#
# COMPACT_ATOMS: atom_id res chain seq x y z
N MET A 1 10.10 -68.85 -27.67
CA MET A 1 10.69 -68.70 -26.31
C MET A 1 11.18 -67.23 -26.24
N PHE A 2 10.24 -66.35 -25.86
CA PHE A 2 10.50 -64.91 -25.77
C PHE A 2 10.78 -64.51 -24.31
N ARG A 3 11.97 -64.03 -24.01
CA ARG A 3 12.34 -63.47 -22.71
C ARG A 3 11.94 -62.00 -22.67
N GLY A 4 11.19 -61.68 -21.62
CA GLY A 4 10.69 -60.34 -21.38
C GLY A 4 11.80 -59.35 -21.07
N VAL A 5 11.55 -58.12 -21.51
CA VAL A 5 12.35 -56.92 -21.27
C VAL A 5 11.99 -56.39 -19.87
N PRO A 6 12.95 -56.09 -18.97
CA PRO A 6 12.64 -55.56 -17.67
C PRO A 6 12.15 -54.12 -17.79
N GLY A 7 11.08 -53.85 -17.04
CA GLY A 7 10.35 -52.61 -17.03
C GLY A 7 11.22 -51.40 -16.70
N VAL A 8 11.02 -50.36 -17.46
CA VAL A 8 11.49 -49.00 -17.16
C VAL A 8 10.72 -48.49 -15.92
N CYS A 9 11.42 -48.42 -14.81
CA CYS A 9 10.91 -47.71 -13.62
C CYS A 9 10.78 -46.24 -13.98
N THR A 10 9.58 -45.80 -14.34
CA THR A 10 9.25 -44.40 -14.38
C THR A 10 9.18 -43.89 -12.94
N ALA A 11 10.19 -43.11 -12.54
CA ALA A 11 10.16 -42.37 -11.30
C ALA A 11 8.89 -41.49 -11.25
N PRO A 12 8.16 -41.45 -10.14
CA PRO A 12 6.97 -40.63 -10.05
C PRO A 12 7.37 -39.17 -10.23
N LYS A 13 6.75 -38.53 -11.24
CA LYS A 13 6.81 -37.10 -11.46
C LYS A 13 6.45 -36.41 -10.14
N ARG A 14 7.42 -35.93 -9.41
CA ARG A 14 7.15 -35.04 -8.27
C ARG A 14 6.31 -33.90 -8.79
N ALA A 15 5.04 -33.91 -8.44
CA ALA A 15 4.17 -32.75 -8.60
C ALA A 15 4.93 -31.57 -8.00
N GLY A 16 5.18 -30.57 -8.84
CA GLY A 16 5.90 -29.38 -8.42
C GLY A 16 5.22 -28.84 -7.17
N SER A 17 5.88 -28.91 -6.04
CA SER A 17 5.49 -28.12 -4.88
C SER A 17 5.51 -26.70 -5.37
N ALA A 18 4.34 -26.04 -5.44
CA ALA A 18 4.23 -24.61 -5.57
C ALA A 18 5.11 -24.03 -4.45
N GLY A 19 6.33 -23.64 -4.80
CA GLY A 19 7.33 -23.19 -3.84
C GLY A 19 6.78 -21.92 -3.21
N MET A 20 6.27 -22.01 -1.99
CA MET A 20 5.90 -20.83 -1.21
C MET A 20 7.10 -19.89 -1.21
N LYS A 21 6.95 -18.74 -1.87
CA LYS A 21 7.98 -17.69 -1.86
C LYS A 21 8.39 -17.41 -0.41
N SER A 22 9.67 -17.21 -0.19
CA SER A 22 10.10 -16.81 1.16
C SER A 22 9.45 -15.46 1.50
N PRO A 23 8.97 -15.27 2.74
CA PRO A 23 8.35 -14.00 3.13
C PRO A 23 9.25 -12.79 2.87
N LEU A 24 10.57 -12.96 3.01
CA LEU A 24 11.56 -11.93 2.73
C LEU A 24 11.57 -11.54 1.25
N LEU A 25 11.52 -12.52 0.34
CA LEU A 25 11.48 -12.26 -1.10
C LEU A 25 10.20 -11.47 -1.47
N TYR A 26 9.05 -11.87 -0.92
CA TYR A 26 7.80 -11.13 -1.13
C TYR A 26 7.90 -9.68 -0.66
N ILE A 27 8.47 -9.42 0.53
CA ILE A 27 8.66 -8.06 1.04
C ILE A 27 9.56 -7.25 0.09
N LEU A 28 10.66 -7.82 -0.40
CA LEU A 28 11.55 -7.15 -1.34
C LEU A 28 10.87 -6.85 -2.68
N GLU A 29 10.09 -7.79 -3.21
CA GLU A 29 9.31 -7.59 -4.43
C GLU A 29 8.28 -6.47 -4.27
N VAL A 30 7.55 -6.42 -3.13
CA VAL A 30 6.60 -5.34 -2.81
C VAL A 30 7.30 -3.99 -2.72
N LEU A 31 8.45 -3.91 -2.06
CA LEU A 31 9.24 -2.68 -1.96
C LEU A 31 9.72 -2.22 -3.34
N PHE A 32 10.25 -3.13 -4.14
CA PHE A 32 10.72 -2.82 -5.49
C PHE A 32 9.59 -2.35 -6.40
N CYS A 33 8.46 -3.08 -6.45
CA CYS A 33 7.30 -2.72 -7.25
C CYS A 33 6.72 -1.35 -6.85
N SER A 34 6.58 -1.10 -5.54
CA SER A 34 6.06 0.18 -5.06
C SER A 34 7.00 1.34 -5.38
N GLY A 35 8.32 1.14 -5.21
CA GLY A 35 9.32 2.15 -5.59
C GLY A 35 9.29 2.47 -7.08
N LEU A 36 9.23 1.45 -7.94
CA LEU A 36 9.16 1.61 -9.39
C LEU A 36 7.90 2.36 -9.84
N LEU A 37 6.73 1.97 -9.32
CA LEU A 37 5.45 2.63 -9.62
C LEU A 37 5.45 4.09 -9.18
N LEU A 38 6.00 4.41 -8.01
CA LEU A 38 6.09 5.79 -7.55
C LEU A 38 7.13 6.61 -8.32
N ALA A 39 8.25 6.01 -8.71
CA ALA A 39 9.22 6.65 -9.60
C ALA A 39 8.58 7.01 -10.95
N PHE A 40 7.82 6.08 -11.54
CA PHE A 40 7.05 6.33 -12.76
C PHE A 40 6.08 7.51 -12.58
N TYR A 41 5.32 7.55 -11.47
CA TYR A 41 4.44 8.68 -11.17
C TYR A 41 5.21 10.00 -11.12
N ARG A 42 6.31 10.04 -10.38
CA ARG A 42 7.10 11.26 -10.17
C ARG A 42 7.72 11.80 -11.46
N LEU A 43 8.22 10.90 -12.32
CA LEU A 43 8.96 11.27 -13.54
C LEU A 43 8.03 11.59 -14.72
N LEU A 44 6.93 10.85 -14.85
CA LEU A 44 6.12 10.89 -16.07
C LEU A 44 4.73 11.52 -15.89
N LEU A 45 4.10 11.41 -14.71
CA LEU A 45 2.72 11.85 -14.51
C LEU A 45 2.58 13.19 -13.82
N VAL A 46 3.44 13.48 -12.84
CA VAL A 46 3.34 14.74 -12.08
C VAL A 46 3.37 15.93 -13.02
N ARG A 47 2.37 16.83 -12.89
CA ARG A 47 2.19 18.07 -13.69
C ARG A 47 1.95 17.87 -15.19
N LYS A 48 1.87 16.61 -15.68
CA LYS A 48 1.65 16.34 -17.12
C LYS A 48 0.25 15.83 -17.42
N VAL A 49 -0.47 15.35 -16.41
CA VAL A 49 -1.80 14.76 -16.58
C VAL A 49 -2.80 15.39 -15.60
N SER A 50 -4.09 15.13 -15.83
CA SER A 50 -5.17 15.65 -14.99
C SER A 50 -5.10 15.12 -13.55
N PHE A 51 -5.61 15.87 -12.56
CA PHE A 51 -5.67 15.45 -11.16
C PHE A 51 -6.40 14.12 -10.98
N ARG A 52 -7.48 13.87 -11.73
CA ARG A 52 -8.20 12.59 -11.71
C ARG A 52 -7.33 11.41 -12.15
N ALA A 53 -6.47 11.61 -13.14
CA ALA A 53 -5.54 10.57 -13.60
C ALA A 53 -4.45 10.33 -12.55
N CYS A 54 -3.86 11.38 -11.97
CA CYS A 54 -2.89 11.28 -10.88
C CYS A 54 -3.44 10.50 -9.69
N ARG A 55 -4.66 10.83 -9.23
CA ARG A 55 -5.32 10.14 -8.11
C ARG A 55 -5.53 8.66 -8.39
N ARG A 56 -6.18 8.35 -9.53
CA ARG A 56 -6.45 6.95 -9.91
C ARG A 56 -5.17 6.15 -10.03
N TYR A 57 -4.13 6.75 -10.59
CA TYR A 57 -2.82 6.12 -10.69
C TYR A 57 -2.22 5.83 -9.29
N LEU A 58 -2.18 6.81 -8.40
CA LEU A 58 -1.60 6.64 -7.06
C LEU A 58 -2.35 5.58 -6.25
N VAL A 59 -3.68 5.60 -6.27
CA VAL A 59 -4.50 4.56 -5.62
C VAL A 59 -4.22 3.19 -6.25
N ALA A 60 -4.24 3.09 -7.58
CA ALA A 60 -3.95 1.84 -8.28
C ALA A 60 -2.53 1.35 -7.98
N ALA A 61 -1.52 2.23 -7.97
CA ALA A 61 -0.13 1.88 -7.68
C ALA A 61 0.04 1.26 -6.28
N VAL A 62 -0.65 1.80 -5.27
CA VAL A 62 -0.64 1.25 -3.91
C VAL A 62 -1.22 -0.17 -3.88
N PHE A 63 -2.35 -0.42 -4.55
CA PHE A 63 -2.95 -1.76 -4.61
C PHE A 63 -2.14 -2.72 -5.47
N LEU A 64 -1.70 -2.30 -6.67
CA LEU A 64 -0.93 -3.12 -7.57
C LEU A 64 0.41 -3.53 -6.97
N SER A 65 1.08 -2.65 -6.24
CA SER A 65 2.35 -2.98 -5.57
C SER A 65 2.21 -4.12 -4.54
N ALA A 66 1.02 -4.30 -3.97
CA ALA A 66 0.72 -5.41 -3.06
C ALA A 66 0.29 -6.68 -3.80
N VAL A 67 -0.47 -6.53 -4.90
CA VAL A 67 -1.08 -7.66 -5.63
C VAL A 67 -0.09 -8.31 -6.61
N ILE A 68 0.68 -7.51 -7.36
CA ILE A 68 1.60 -8.04 -8.39
C ILE A 68 2.57 -9.08 -7.82
N PRO A 69 3.26 -8.86 -6.69
CA PRO A 69 4.16 -9.85 -6.11
C PRO A 69 3.46 -11.10 -5.56
N ALA A 70 2.16 -10.99 -5.24
CA ALA A 70 1.36 -12.13 -4.79
C ALA A 70 0.94 -13.05 -5.95
N LEU A 71 1.00 -12.55 -7.19
CA LEU A 71 0.71 -13.34 -8.38
C LEU A 71 2.00 -14.06 -8.81
N ASP A 72 2.01 -15.40 -8.71
CA ASP A 72 3.07 -16.23 -9.27
C ASP A 72 2.91 -16.30 -10.80
N ILE A 73 3.43 -15.27 -11.50
CA ILE A 73 3.41 -15.24 -12.95
C ILE A 73 4.69 -15.93 -13.44
N PRO A 74 4.62 -17.16 -14.02
CA PRO A 74 5.78 -17.82 -14.60
C PRO A 74 6.19 -17.10 -15.89
N LEU A 75 7.09 -16.13 -15.75
CA LEU A 75 7.57 -15.33 -16.89
C LEU A 75 8.43 -16.16 -17.87
N TYR A 76 8.99 -17.27 -17.41
CA TYR A 76 9.76 -18.18 -18.25
C TYR A 76 9.37 -19.63 -17.95
N PRO A 77 9.05 -20.44 -18.98
CA PRO A 77 9.01 -21.88 -18.80
C PRO A 77 10.44 -22.33 -18.40
N ALA A 78 10.55 -23.04 -17.29
CA ALA A 78 11.80 -23.65 -16.88
C ALA A 78 12.23 -24.64 -17.99
N ARG A 79 13.01 -24.16 -18.94
CA ARG A 79 13.70 -25.04 -19.88
C ARG A 79 14.79 -25.73 -19.06
N THR A 80 14.53 -26.95 -18.64
CA THR A 80 15.58 -27.86 -18.23
C THR A 80 16.44 -28.12 -19.47
N VAL A 81 17.52 -27.38 -19.59
CA VAL A 81 18.56 -27.72 -20.57
C VAL A 81 19.24 -28.97 -20.04
N VAL A 82 18.75 -30.12 -20.47
CA VAL A 82 19.44 -31.40 -20.26
C VAL A 82 20.66 -31.36 -21.15
N TYR A 83 21.80 -31.00 -20.54
CA TYR A 83 23.08 -31.25 -21.25
C TYR A 83 23.29 -32.78 -21.25
N PRO A 84 23.36 -33.43 -22.43
CA PRO A 84 23.80 -34.80 -22.47
C PRO A 84 25.27 -34.79 -21.99
N LEU A 85 25.51 -35.19 -20.76
CA LEU A 85 26.87 -35.50 -20.33
C LEU A 85 27.38 -36.58 -21.26
N PRO A 86 28.53 -36.37 -21.94
CA PRO A 86 29.14 -37.44 -22.72
C PRO A 86 29.39 -38.60 -21.76
N LEU A 87 28.90 -39.77 -22.14
CA LEU A 87 29.14 -41.01 -21.40
C LEU A 87 30.63 -41.26 -21.48
N ILE A 88 31.42 -40.73 -20.54
CA ILE A 88 32.79 -41.15 -20.35
C ILE A 88 32.68 -42.55 -19.79
N ALA A 89 33.07 -43.51 -20.60
CA ALA A 89 33.12 -44.92 -20.20
C ALA A 89 33.90 -44.99 -18.89
N ALA A 90 33.23 -45.48 -17.84
CA ALA A 90 33.87 -45.62 -16.54
C ALA A 90 35.08 -46.56 -16.65
N PRO A 91 36.28 -46.15 -16.20
CA PRO A 91 37.37 -47.07 -16.07
C PRO A 91 36.99 -48.22 -15.11
N PRO A 92 37.55 -49.43 -15.30
CA PRO A 92 37.21 -50.59 -14.43
C PRO A 92 37.47 -50.26 -12.98
N ALA A 93 36.54 -50.67 -12.12
CA ALA A 93 36.54 -50.41 -10.69
C ALA A 93 37.74 -51.04 -10.01
N GLU A 94 38.84 -50.31 -9.91
CA GLU A 94 39.87 -50.65 -8.92
C GLU A 94 39.54 -49.86 -7.64
N ASN A 95 39.38 -50.60 -6.59
CA ASN A 95 39.17 -50.26 -5.19
C ASN A 95 39.44 -48.80 -4.78
N PHE A 96 38.48 -47.91 -5.03
CA PHE A 96 38.47 -46.60 -4.42
C PHE A 96 38.02 -46.77 -2.95
N VAL A 97 38.95 -46.71 -2.02
CA VAL A 97 38.67 -46.43 -0.62
C VAL A 97 37.89 -45.13 -0.58
N GLN A 98 36.59 -45.23 -0.26
CA GLN A 98 35.74 -44.09 0.03
C GLN A 98 36.30 -43.41 1.32
N THR A 99 37.25 -42.50 1.12
CA THR A 99 37.53 -41.51 2.15
C THR A 99 36.35 -40.52 2.06
N THR A 100 35.29 -40.80 2.85
CA THR A 100 34.23 -39.86 3.11
C THR A 100 34.83 -38.72 3.93
N GLY A 101 35.61 -37.87 3.27
CA GLY A 101 35.90 -36.54 3.77
C GLY A 101 34.66 -35.69 3.54
N GLU A 102 33.72 -35.74 4.46
CA GLU A 102 32.74 -34.68 4.58
C GLU A 102 33.50 -33.39 4.86
N LEU A 103 33.73 -32.61 3.82
CA LEU A 103 34.05 -31.20 3.97
C LEU A 103 32.82 -30.56 4.67
N PRO A 104 32.92 -30.11 5.90
CA PRO A 104 31.84 -29.39 6.53
C PRO A 104 31.72 -28.08 5.76
N ALA A 105 30.68 -27.98 4.96
CA ALA A 105 30.21 -26.67 4.47
C ALA A 105 29.76 -25.88 5.71
N ALA A 106 30.74 -25.21 6.35
CA ALA A 106 30.51 -24.30 7.45
C ALA A 106 29.88 -23.02 6.92
N GLY A 107 28.64 -23.11 6.44
CA GLY A 107 27.75 -21.98 6.45
C GLY A 107 27.40 -21.67 7.92
N PRO A 108 27.10 -20.41 8.29
CA PRO A 108 26.76 -20.06 9.65
C PRO A 108 25.58 -20.95 10.11
N VAL A 109 25.90 -21.92 10.98
CA VAL A 109 24.91 -22.79 11.59
C VAL A 109 24.13 -21.95 12.58
N VAL A 110 23.08 -21.29 12.10
CA VAL A 110 22.07 -20.67 12.98
C VAL A 110 21.40 -21.83 13.71
N PRO A 111 21.55 -21.95 15.03
CA PRO A 111 21.02 -23.06 15.78
C PRO A 111 19.53 -23.22 15.48
N ALA A 112 19.09 -24.42 15.15
CA ALA A 112 17.70 -24.69 14.73
C ALA A 112 16.64 -24.21 15.75
N GLY A 113 17.03 -24.02 17.01
CA GLY A 113 16.20 -23.46 18.08
C GLY A 113 15.75 -22.03 17.85
N TRP A 114 16.61 -21.16 17.31
CA TRP A 114 16.26 -19.75 17.09
C TRP A 114 15.17 -19.55 16.03
N ARG A 115 15.15 -20.37 14.99
CA ARG A 115 14.09 -20.32 13.95
C ARG A 115 12.71 -20.64 14.49
N ARG A 116 12.62 -21.53 15.49
CA ARG A 116 11.37 -21.88 16.15
C ARG A 116 10.79 -20.74 16.96
N ILE A 117 11.62 -19.86 17.51
CA ILE A 117 11.22 -18.71 18.33
C ILE A 117 11.03 -17.46 17.47
N LEU A 118 11.97 -17.16 16.57
CA LEU A 118 11.93 -15.93 15.76
C LEU A 118 10.71 -15.85 14.84
N ARG A 119 10.29 -16.96 14.25
CA ARG A 119 9.15 -16.96 13.33
C ARG A 119 7.84 -16.56 14.01
N PRO A 120 7.40 -17.20 15.13
CA PRO A 120 6.17 -16.80 15.81
C PRO A 120 6.28 -15.40 16.42
N VAL A 121 7.44 -14.98 16.91
CA VAL A 121 7.67 -13.61 17.42
C VAL A 121 7.52 -12.58 16.31
N ALA A 122 8.11 -12.80 15.13
CA ALA A 122 7.99 -11.90 14.00
C ALA A 122 6.54 -11.80 13.50
N VAL A 123 5.84 -12.92 13.36
CA VAL A 123 4.42 -12.96 12.97
C VAL A 123 3.56 -12.27 14.04
N GLY A 124 3.79 -12.56 15.32
CA GLY A 124 3.06 -11.93 16.42
C GLY A 124 3.27 -10.41 16.44
N GLY A 125 4.51 -9.95 16.31
CA GLY A 125 4.84 -8.52 16.23
C GLY A 125 4.18 -7.83 15.03
N TYR A 126 4.22 -8.47 13.86
CA TYR A 126 3.55 -7.95 12.66
C TYR A 126 2.03 -7.82 12.86
N LEU A 127 1.37 -8.88 13.34
CA LEU A 127 -0.08 -8.85 13.59
C LEU A 127 -0.45 -7.82 14.64
N THR A 128 0.32 -7.69 15.72
CA THR A 128 0.11 -6.66 16.75
C THR A 128 0.16 -5.26 16.14
N ALA A 129 1.17 -4.96 15.31
CA ALA A 129 1.28 -3.66 14.64
C ALA A 129 0.09 -3.39 13.70
N VAL A 130 -0.37 -4.40 12.94
CA VAL A 130 -1.56 -4.29 12.08
C VAL A 130 -2.81 -4.01 12.93
N PHE A 131 -3.05 -4.77 14.01
CA PHE A 131 -4.20 -4.57 14.88
C PHE A 131 -4.20 -3.20 15.56
N LEU A 132 -3.05 -2.73 16.03
CA LEU A 132 -2.92 -1.39 16.62
C LEU A 132 -3.22 -0.31 15.56
N SER A 133 -2.71 -0.44 14.35
CA SER A 133 -2.94 0.51 13.26
C SER A 133 -4.42 0.56 12.85
N LEU A 134 -5.06 -0.59 12.67
CA LEU A 134 -6.49 -0.68 12.37
C LEU A 134 -7.35 -0.19 13.55
N GLY A 135 -6.98 -0.50 14.78
CA GLY A 135 -7.63 0.00 15.99
C GLY A 135 -7.58 1.53 16.06
N PHE A 136 -6.42 2.13 15.78
CA PHE A 136 -6.28 3.58 15.72
C PHE A 136 -7.16 4.21 14.64
N LEU A 137 -7.20 3.60 13.44
CA LEU A 137 -8.10 4.03 12.36
C LEU A 137 -9.57 3.94 12.80
N ALA A 138 -9.98 2.85 13.44
CA ALA A 138 -11.34 2.66 13.94
C ALA A 138 -11.71 3.72 15.00
N VAL A 139 -10.82 4.01 15.95
CA VAL A 139 -11.03 5.06 16.98
C VAL A 139 -11.24 6.42 16.32
N ARG A 140 -10.42 6.77 15.31
CA ARG A 140 -10.62 8.02 14.54
C ARG A 140 -11.98 8.05 13.83
N MET A 141 -12.40 6.95 13.21
CA MET A 141 -13.72 6.86 12.57
C MET A 141 -14.87 7.01 13.56
N VAL A 142 -14.77 6.37 14.73
CA VAL A 142 -15.75 6.52 15.82
C VAL A 142 -15.76 7.97 16.34
N GLY A 143 -14.60 8.61 16.48
CA GLY A 143 -14.48 10.02 16.86
C GLY A 143 -15.24 10.95 15.92
N ILE A 144 -15.03 10.80 14.61
CA ILE A 144 -15.74 11.58 13.57
C ILE A 144 -17.25 11.31 13.62
N ARG A 145 -17.67 10.05 13.79
CA ARG A 145 -19.09 9.70 13.93
C ARG A 145 -19.73 10.32 15.18
N ARG A 146 -19.01 10.33 16.30
CA ARG A 146 -19.46 10.98 17.54
C ARG A 146 -19.58 12.49 17.38
N LEU A 147 -18.58 13.13 16.73
CA LEU A 147 -18.62 14.56 16.43
C LEU A 147 -19.83 14.91 15.55
N ARG A 148 -20.07 14.13 14.48
CA ARG A 148 -21.24 14.32 13.61
C ARG A 148 -22.55 14.26 14.40
N ARG A 149 -22.68 13.30 15.33
CA ARG A 149 -23.90 13.16 16.17
C ARG A 149 -24.12 14.32 17.14
N ARG A 150 -23.06 15.02 17.52
CA ARG A 150 -23.11 16.18 18.42
C ARG A 150 -23.23 17.52 17.69
N SER A 151 -23.03 17.52 16.37
CA SER A 151 -23.11 18.70 15.53
C SER A 151 -24.55 18.98 15.09
N ARG A 152 -24.85 20.27 14.86
CA ARG A 152 -26.07 20.68 14.17
C ARG A 152 -25.95 20.28 12.69
N LEU A 153 -26.86 19.45 12.22
CA LEU A 153 -26.84 18.95 10.85
C LEU A 153 -27.81 19.74 9.98
N THR A 154 -27.32 20.22 8.83
CA THR A 154 -28.12 20.86 7.79
C THR A 154 -27.88 20.12 6.47
N ASP A 155 -28.93 19.68 5.81
CA ASP A 155 -28.80 19.03 4.50
C ASP A 155 -28.70 20.10 3.42
N CYS A 156 -27.61 20.07 2.64
CA CYS A 156 -27.37 20.96 1.51
C CYS A 156 -27.52 20.23 0.15
N GLY A 157 -28.17 19.05 0.13
CA GLY A 157 -28.37 18.23 -1.06
C GLY A 157 -27.11 17.47 -1.50
N ALA A 158 -26.08 18.17 -1.94
CA ALA A 158 -24.81 17.56 -2.36
C ALA A 158 -23.99 17.00 -1.18
N TYR A 159 -24.11 17.61 0.00
CA TYR A 159 -23.44 17.21 1.22
C TYR A 159 -24.27 17.60 2.46
N THR A 160 -23.96 17.01 3.61
CA THR A 160 -24.51 17.40 4.91
C THR A 160 -23.52 18.32 5.59
N LEU A 161 -23.93 19.52 5.99
CA LEU A 161 -23.15 20.42 6.80
C LEU A 161 -23.33 20.08 8.29
N ALA A 162 -22.23 19.87 8.99
CA ALA A 162 -22.19 19.61 10.43
C ALA A 162 -21.48 20.77 11.13
N GLU A 163 -22.22 21.56 11.90
CA GLU A 163 -21.70 22.73 12.61
C GLU A 163 -21.53 22.43 14.09
N HIS A 164 -20.33 22.73 14.63
CA HIS A 164 -20.05 22.55 16.05
C HIS A 164 -18.98 23.55 16.51
N PRO A 165 -19.17 24.23 17.65
CA PRO A 165 -18.24 25.27 18.13
C PRO A 165 -16.81 24.78 18.38
N GLN A 166 -16.64 23.50 18.74
CA GLN A 166 -15.33 22.90 19.01
C GLN A 166 -14.53 22.55 17.76
N ILE A 167 -15.08 22.73 16.55
CA ILE A 167 -14.35 22.51 15.30
C ILE A 167 -13.47 23.72 15.07
N ALA A 168 -12.17 23.59 15.33
CA ALA A 168 -11.20 24.64 15.11
C ALA A 168 -10.86 24.83 13.64
N THR A 169 -10.75 23.74 12.89
CA THR A 169 -10.39 23.73 11.46
C THR A 169 -11.48 23.00 10.69
N PRO A 170 -12.00 23.58 9.61
CA PRO A 170 -12.94 22.91 8.73
C PRO A 170 -12.32 21.66 8.14
N PHE A 171 -13.12 20.64 7.90
CA PHE A 171 -12.71 19.43 7.18
C PHE A 171 -13.93 18.70 6.64
N SER A 172 -13.71 17.87 5.64
CA SER A 172 -14.76 17.02 5.07
C SER A 172 -14.48 15.55 5.33
N PHE A 173 -15.54 14.78 5.56
CA PHE A 173 -15.47 13.34 5.70
C PHE A 173 -16.67 12.66 5.05
N LEU A 174 -16.40 11.81 4.06
CA LEU A 174 -17.39 11.16 3.18
C LEU A 174 -18.37 12.20 2.57
N ARG A 175 -19.62 12.25 3.00
CA ARG A 175 -20.63 13.20 2.55
C ARG A 175 -20.91 14.34 3.54
N THR A 176 -20.08 14.52 4.54
CA THR A 176 -20.28 15.51 5.58
C THR A 176 -19.15 16.52 5.57
N VAL A 177 -19.48 17.80 5.53
CA VAL A 177 -18.57 18.93 5.76
C VAL A 177 -18.73 19.38 7.21
N PHE A 178 -17.62 19.47 7.92
CA PHE A 178 -17.55 19.90 9.31
C PHE A 178 -17.04 21.33 9.38
N LEU A 179 -17.80 22.22 10.02
CA LEU A 179 -17.50 23.66 10.09
C LEU A 179 -17.61 24.17 11.53
N GLY A 180 -16.65 25.01 11.91
CA GLY A 180 -16.68 25.72 13.21
C GLY A 180 -17.49 27.01 13.17
N GLY A 181 -17.79 27.58 14.35
CA GLY A 181 -18.59 28.79 14.48
C GLY A 181 -17.92 30.10 14.05
N GLY A 182 -16.63 30.09 13.70
CA GLY A 182 -15.87 31.30 13.37
C GLY A 182 -15.85 31.70 11.87
N TYR A 183 -16.68 31.05 11.05
CA TYR A 183 -16.71 31.28 9.60
C TYR A 183 -18.02 31.96 9.18
N GLU A 184 -17.95 33.21 8.69
CA GLU A 184 -19.09 34.01 8.28
C GLU A 184 -18.91 34.61 6.87
N GLY A 185 -20.02 35.04 6.26
CA GLY A 185 -20.04 35.74 5.01
C GLY A 185 -19.31 35.04 3.89
N ARG A 186 -18.51 35.79 3.15
CA ARG A 186 -17.76 35.32 1.96
C ARG A 186 -16.69 34.29 2.31
N ARG A 187 -16.02 34.43 3.46
CA ARG A 187 -15.04 33.45 3.96
C ARG A 187 -15.66 32.08 4.17
N ARG A 188 -16.86 32.01 4.74
CA ARG A 188 -17.61 30.78 4.89
C ARG A 188 -17.88 30.12 3.54
N MET A 189 -18.31 30.89 2.55
CA MET A 189 -18.62 30.36 1.22
C MET A 189 -17.40 29.76 0.53
N ILE A 190 -16.24 30.42 0.61
CA ILE A 190 -14.97 29.94 0.05
C ILE A 190 -14.58 28.60 0.69
N VAL A 191 -14.60 28.51 2.03
CA VAL A 191 -14.26 27.30 2.77
C VAL A 191 -15.23 26.18 2.44
N LEU A 192 -16.53 26.44 2.39
CA LEU A 192 -17.53 25.43 2.02
C LEU A 192 -17.35 24.95 0.57
N CYS A 193 -16.96 25.83 -0.36
CA CYS A 193 -16.67 25.45 -1.75
C CYS A 193 -15.47 24.48 -1.82
N HIS A 194 -14.39 24.75 -1.07
CA HIS A 194 -13.23 23.87 -0.97
C HIS A 194 -13.60 22.50 -0.40
N GLU A 195 -14.26 22.47 0.76
CA GLU A 195 -14.65 21.24 1.44
C GLU A 195 -15.68 20.42 0.64
N ALA A 196 -16.63 21.11 -0.04
CA ALA A 196 -17.54 20.46 -0.97
C ALA A 196 -16.82 19.81 -2.16
N GLY A 197 -15.69 20.37 -2.59
CA GLY A 197 -14.78 19.76 -3.57
C GLY A 197 -14.33 18.38 -3.14
N HIS A 198 -13.85 18.24 -1.89
CA HIS A 198 -13.44 16.94 -1.34
C HIS A 198 -14.59 15.93 -1.28
N VAL A 199 -15.79 16.37 -0.91
CA VAL A 199 -16.99 15.50 -0.89
C VAL A 199 -17.34 15.05 -2.30
N ARG A 200 -17.42 15.98 -3.26
CA ARG A 200 -17.80 15.70 -4.66
C ARG A 200 -16.85 14.68 -5.31
N HIS A 201 -15.55 14.79 -5.05
CA HIS A 201 -14.54 13.91 -5.61
C HIS A 201 -14.26 12.65 -4.77
N ARG A 202 -14.98 12.47 -3.64
CA ARG A 202 -14.86 11.30 -2.74
C ARG A 202 -13.45 11.09 -2.18
N HIS A 203 -12.70 12.17 -1.93
CA HIS A 203 -11.32 12.11 -1.43
C HIS A 203 -11.19 11.29 -0.15
N SER A 204 -12.18 11.37 0.76
CA SER A 204 -12.19 10.59 2.00
C SER A 204 -12.20 9.07 1.77
N ALA A 205 -12.89 8.58 0.73
CA ALA A 205 -12.95 7.15 0.43
C ALA A 205 -11.59 6.64 -0.06
N GLU A 206 -10.91 7.38 -0.96
CA GLU A 206 -9.57 7.04 -1.43
C GLU A 206 -8.56 7.06 -0.28
N ARG A 207 -8.65 8.05 0.60
CA ARG A 207 -7.81 8.15 1.80
C ARG A 207 -7.99 6.96 2.74
N ILE A 208 -9.24 6.56 3.02
CA ILE A 208 -9.53 5.38 3.84
C ILE A 208 -8.94 4.12 3.18
N ALA A 209 -9.10 3.94 1.86
CA ALA A 209 -8.56 2.80 1.15
C ALA A 209 -7.02 2.71 1.27
N VAL A 210 -6.32 3.83 1.07
CA VAL A 210 -4.86 3.89 1.24
C VAL A 210 -4.44 3.65 2.69
N GLU A 211 -5.18 4.17 3.69
CA GLU A 211 -4.92 3.92 5.11
C GLU A 211 -5.05 2.44 5.48
N LEU A 212 -6.01 1.72 4.90
CA LEU A 212 -6.15 0.28 5.09
C LEU A 212 -4.93 -0.48 4.53
N VAL A 213 -4.50 -0.16 3.31
CA VAL A 213 -3.29 -0.75 2.74
C VAL A 213 -2.05 -0.39 3.57
N ARG A 214 -1.94 0.87 4.03
CA ARG A 214 -0.86 1.32 4.91
C ARG A 214 -0.83 0.57 6.24
N SER A 215 -1.98 0.21 6.79
CA SER A 215 -2.06 -0.59 8.01
C SER A 215 -1.51 -2.01 7.82
N LEU A 216 -1.71 -2.60 6.64
CA LEU A 216 -1.18 -3.92 6.29
C LEU A 216 0.31 -3.85 5.93
N PHE A 217 0.71 -2.84 5.15
CA PHE A 217 2.09 -2.65 4.67
C PHE A 217 2.80 -1.51 5.41
N TRP A 218 2.61 -1.42 6.73
CA TRP A 218 3.15 -0.36 7.57
C TRP A 218 4.67 -0.21 7.48
N PHE A 219 5.37 -1.29 7.19
CA PHE A 219 6.83 -1.34 7.00
C PHE A 219 7.28 -0.79 5.64
N ASN A 220 6.37 -0.57 4.68
CA ASN A 220 6.70 -0.09 3.34
C ASN A 220 6.67 1.45 3.28
N PRO A 221 7.83 2.13 3.17
CA PRO A 221 7.90 3.59 3.13
C PRO A 221 7.22 4.18 1.89
N PHE A 222 7.16 3.44 0.79
CA PHE A 222 6.56 3.93 -0.45
C PHE A 222 5.04 4.09 -0.34
N VAL A 223 4.35 3.27 0.44
CA VAL A 223 2.91 3.43 0.71
C VAL A 223 2.64 4.73 1.49
N TRP A 224 3.54 5.11 2.40
CA TRP A 224 3.46 6.38 3.12
C TRP A 224 3.68 7.57 2.21
N ILE A 225 4.66 7.49 1.30
CA ILE A 225 4.94 8.53 0.29
C ILE A 225 3.75 8.67 -0.66
N ALA A 226 3.20 7.55 -1.16
CA ALA A 226 2.02 7.55 -2.03
C ALA A 226 0.82 8.23 -1.35
N GLY A 227 0.58 7.94 -0.07
CA GLY A 227 -0.49 8.57 0.71
C GLY A 227 -0.33 10.08 0.85
N ARG A 228 0.90 10.58 1.03
CA ARG A 228 1.20 12.02 1.07
C ARG A 228 0.96 12.69 -0.29
N TRP A 229 1.48 12.10 -1.36
CA TRP A 229 1.28 12.63 -2.71
C TRP A 229 -0.19 12.59 -3.14
N LEU A 230 -0.94 11.56 -2.75
CA LEU A 230 -2.37 11.50 -2.98
C LEU A 230 -3.08 12.65 -2.27
N GLN A 231 -2.72 12.95 -1.03
CA GLN A 231 -3.28 14.06 -0.28
C GLN A 231 -2.97 15.40 -0.96
N GLU A 232 -1.74 15.63 -1.42
CA GLU A 232 -1.36 16.83 -2.18
C GLU A 232 -2.23 17.01 -3.45
N VAL A 233 -2.48 15.93 -4.19
CA VAL A 233 -3.34 15.98 -5.38
C VAL A 233 -4.79 16.27 -5.02
N HIS A 234 -5.28 15.76 -3.87
CA HIS A 234 -6.62 16.08 -3.36
C HIS A 234 -6.76 17.58 -3.06
N GLU A 235 -5.75 18.18 -2.42
CA GLU A 235 -5.74 19.62 -2.13
C GLU A 235 -5.73 20.44 -3.43
N TRP A 236 -4.84 20.10 -4.39
CA TRP A 236 -4.79 20.82 -5.68
C TRP A 236 -6.11 20.73 -6.46
N GLU A 237 -6.81 19.59 -6.40
CA GLU A 237 -8.10 19.45 -7.08
C GLU A 237 -9.20 20.24 -6.37
N ALA A 238 -9.19 20.30 -5.03
CA ALA A 238 -10.13 21.11 -4.25
C ALA A 238 -9.87 22.62 -4.46
N ASP A 239 -8.60 23.05 -4.41
CA ASP A 239 -8.19 24.41 -4.68
C ASP A 239 -8.62 24.87 -6.08
N ARG A 240 -8.35 24.04 -7.08
CA ARG A 240 -8.78 24.31 -8.45
C ARG A 240 -10.28 24.49 -8.56
N GLY A 241 -11.05 23.68 -7.82
CA GLY A 241 -12.50 23.77 -7.78
C GLY A 241 -13.02 25.10 -7.26
N VAL A 242 -12.32 25.73 -6.30
CA VAL A 242 -12.65 27.07 -5.78
C VAL A 242 -12.37 28.14 -6.84
N LEU A 243 -11.24 28.08 -7.53
CA LEU A 243 -10.90 29.02 -8.59
C LEU A 243 -11.85 28.89 -9.79
N ASP A 244 -12.21 27.66 -10.16
CA ASP A 244 -13.17 27.40 -11.25
C ASP A 244 -14.60 27.90 -10.88
N ALA A 245 -14.92 28.02 -9.58
CA ALA A 245 -16.15 28.65 -9.09
C ALA A 245 -16.15 30.19 -9.13
N GLY A 246 -15.05 30.81 -9.58
CA GLY A 246 -14.92 32.25 -9.79
C GLY A 246 -14.47 33.05 -8.57
N TYR A 247 -13.94 32.41 -7.54
CA TYR A 247 -13.31 33.11 -6.41
C TYR A 247 -11.93 33.64 -6.78
N ASP A 248 -11.61 34.86 -6.29
CA ASP A 248 -10.30 35.45 -6.53
C ASP A 248 -9.18 34.71 -5.81
N LEU A 249 -8.04 34.53 -6.48
CA LEU A 249 -6.88 33.83 -5.96
C LEU A 249 -6.30 34.47 -4.70
N THR A 250 -6.28 35.80 -4.65
CA THR A 250 -5.70 36.57 -3.54
C THR A 250 -6.58 36.41 -2.28
N GLU A 251 -7.90 36.53 -2.46
CA GLU A 251 -8.88 36.31 -1.40
C GLU A 251 -8.82 34.89 -0.89
N TYR A 252 -8.78 33.90 -1.79
CA TYR A 252 -8.68 32.50 -1.46
C TYR A 252 -7.42 32.18 -0.64
N ARG A 253 -6.25 32.66 -1.08
CA ARG A 253 -4.98 32.49 -0.35
C ARG A 253 -5.05 33.05 1.06
N THR A 254 -5.63 34.22 1.25
CA THR A 254 -5.81 34.84 2.56
C THR A 254 -6.66 33.95 3.48
N VAL A 255 -7.78 33.42 2.96
CA VAL A 255 -8.66 32.54 3.73
C VAL A 255 -7.95 31.26 4.15
N ILE A 256 -7.24 30.60 3.23
CA ILE A 256 -6.51 29.36 3.52
C ILE A 256 -5.34 29.58 4.47
N PHE A 257 -4.58 30.67 4.31
CA PHE A 257 -3.47 30.96 5.20
C PHE A 257 -3.92 31.04 6.66
N PHE A 258 -5.01 31.74 6.93
CA PHE A 258 -5.59 31.80 8.28
C PHE A 258 -6.19 30.48 8.75
N THR A 259 -6.69 29.64 7.85
CA THR A 259 -7.24 28.31 8.18
C THR A 259 -6.14 27.31 8.50
N ASN A 260 -5.06 27.27 7.71
CA ASN A 260 -3.93 26.36 7.91
C ASN A 260 -3.01 26.74 9.07
N SER A 261 -2.82 28.03 9.36
CA SER A 261 -2.08 28.46 10.57
C SER A 261 -2.70 27.92 11.85
N SER A 262 -4.01 27.72 11.88
CA SER A 262 -4.71 27.08 13.00
C SER A 262 -4.55 25.56 13.03
N ALA A 263 -4.18 24.91 11.91
CA ALA A 263 -4.03 23.47 11.80
C ALA A 263 -2.62 22.96 12.11
N ILE A 264 -1.59 23.77 11.87
CA ILE A 264 -0.16 23.41 12.11
C ILE A 264 0.14 23.22 13.60
N ILE A 265 -0.70 23.77 14.49
CA ILE A 265 -0.51 23.70 15.94
C ILE A 265 -1.04 22.37 16.56
N ARG A 266 -1.65 21.46 15.78
CA ARG A 266 -2.30 20.23 16.30
C ARG A 266 -2.05 18.97 15.47
N ILE A 267 -0.79 18.68 15.12
CA ILE A 267 -0.38 17.33 14.69
C ILE A 267 0.50 16.72 15.77
#